data_7c58e19974a39fde3294c0fe7da61c9b
#
_entry.id   7c58e19974a39fde3294c0fe7da61c9b
#
_cell.length_a   1.000
_cell.length_b   1.000
_cell.length_c   1.000
_cell.angle_alpha   90.00
_cell.angle_beta   90.00
_cell.angle_gamma   90.00
#
_symmetry.space_group_name_H-M   'P 1'
#
loop_
_entity.id
_entity.type
_entity.pdbx_description
1 polymer ?
#
loop_
_entity_poly.entity_id
_entity_poly.type
_entity_poly.pdbx_seq_one_letter_code
_entity_poly.pdbx_strand_id
1 'polypeptide(L)'
;MILKFCYNKNGLQGGTTMDSVLNFFRSVYAFIKNQLSVTVIIYLCIAILVLILIWILMRMIKRKKASKRLSDLEIEMNEIRNNSLAYKFNKASAFARVNDDIMDKVKNLTPKYDTCQNNLSACDDLFNEADDYVSRHRLRKSVRAMDDLETMMDETKERIRIVTQSLDHILARETEVRESANALKERFRNVKTVYQDNRSSFYGSVNYVDSCLEDIENEFSNFEEWMFASEFNKAKEEQEKISKMVDEISSKIAAFPGLYEKAKNVLPRAINEVRLHIKELQEKDIDLSYLEPEEKLTTIQNALASSIDQLDAGDFEVAQENLEVIGDHILALQDDVTNEKQAYEEIHVSLQSNLDIVNVIGQELEEIMALYANIKDRFGLEDWTHRFSLAQIQMEDLEARRDEIQKELKQNQRPSVDVIHGYRKFSEDVNEFHDQVKDMKEMLVGASSDESRAKKQLTKLQLILNEVRLNTVTRHLPSISSQFSADLK
;
A
#
# COMPACT_ATOMS: atom_id res chain seq x y z
N MET A 1 -57.82 76.36 14.22
CA MET A 1 -58.05 77.77 13.92
C MET A 1 -56.98 78.56 14.64
N ILE A 2 -55.99 79.03 13.94
CA ILE A 2 -55.27 80.27 14.01
C ILE A 2 -54.16 80.40 14.97
N LEU A 3 -52.96 80.44 14.39
CA LEU A 3 -51.87 81.31 14.85
C LEU A 3 -51.15 81.92 13.69
N LYS A 4 -51.52 83.11 13.28
CA LYS A 4 -50.63 84.09 12.66
C LYS A 4 -50.28 85.09 13.76
N PHE A 5 -48.96 85.11 14.13
CA PHE A 5 -48.45 86.30 14.79
C PHE A 5 -47.17 86.76 14.06
N CYS A 6 -47.31 87.98 13.67
CA CYS A 6 -46.34 88.72 12.93
C CYS A 6 -45.08 88.98 13.70
N TYR A 7 -43.93 88.88 12.96
CA TYR A 7 -42.65 89.45 13.34
C TYR A 7 -42.71 90.96 13.22
N ASN A 8 -42.51 91.67 14.29
CA ASN A 8 -42.12 93.06 14.19
C ASN A 8 -40.90 93.36 15.03
N LYS A 9 -39.84 93.78 14.34
CA LYS A 9 -38.61 94.30 14.88
C LYS A 9 -38.83 95.69 15.37
N ASN A 10 -38.54 95.97 16.65
CA ASN A 10 -37.83 97.10 17.14
C ASN A 10 -37.89 97.25 18.66
N GLY A 11 -36.78 97.27 19.28
CA GLY A 11 -36.46 98.21 20.38
C GLY A 11 -36.97 97.89 21.78
N LEU A 12 -36.00 97.45 22.61
CA LEU A 12 -35.78 97.83 24.02
C LEU A 12 -37.05 98.08 24.87
N GLN A 13 -37.40 97.20 25.75
CA GLN A 13 -37.51 97.42 27.19
C GLN A 13 -37.85 96.07 27.89
N GLY A 14 -36.90 95.62 28.68
CA GLY A 14 -37.09 94.47 29.57
C GLY A 14 -37.90 94.87 30.77
N GLY A 15 -39.20 94.54 30.74
CA GLY A 15 -40.04 94.74 31.90
C GLY A 15 -41.47 94.18 31.74
N THR A 16 -41.95 93.90 30.51
CA THR A 16 -43.41 93.65 30.25
C THR A 16 -43.73 92.16 30.00
N THR A 17 -42.80 91.25 29.96
CA THR A 17 -43.10 89.84 29.66
C THR A 17 -43.45 89.04 30.90
N MET A 18 -42.95 89.41 32.05
CA MET A 18 -43.24 88.72 33.30
C MET A 18 -44.64 89.07 33.80
N ASP A 19 -45.03 90.34 33.67
CA ASP A 19 -46.39 90.83 34.06
C ASP A 19 -47.47 90.33 33.09
N SER A 20 -47.20 90.22 31.79
CA SER A 20 -48.20 89.69 30.87
C SER A 20 -48.35 88.13 31.05
N VAL A 21 -47.33 87.47 31.44
CA VAL A 21 -47.39 86.01 31.77
C VAL A 21 -48.12 85.86 33.15
N LEU A 22 -47.81 86.69 34.12
CA LEU A 22 -48.50 86.69 35.42
C LEU A 22 -50.00 87.07 35.27
N ASN A 23 -50.29 88.07 34.43
CA ASN A 23 -51.70 88.44 34.15
C ASN A 23 -52.42 87.37 33.32
N PHE A 24 -51.79 86.68 32.40
CA PHE A 24 -52.32 85.46 31.72
C PHE A 24 -52.64 84.39 32.76
N PHE A 25 -51.73 84.11 33.64
CA PHE A 25 -51.94 83.09 34.70
C PHE A 25 -53.02 83.53 35.70
N ARG A 26 -53.18 84.86 36.03
CA ARG A 26 -54.26 85.40 36.84
C ARG A 26 -55.58 85.28 36.12
N SER A 27 -55.72 85.65 34.86
CA SER A 27 -56.98 85.56 34.10
C SER A 27 -57.34 84.07 33.88
N VAL A 28 -56.45 83.23 33.65
CA VAL A 28 -56.64 81.76 33.56
C VAL A 28 -57.11 81.22 34.94
N TYR A 29 -56.46 81.66 36.02
CA TYR A 29 -56.86 81.31 37.38
C TYR A 29 -58.22 81.81 37.76
N ALA A 30 -58.62 83.07 37.39
CA ALA A 30 -59.91 83.66 37.62
C ALA A 30 -60.97 82.94 36.79
N PHE A 31 -60.72 82.58 35.54
CA PHE A 31 -61.59 81.81 34.67
C PHE A 31 -61.82 80.37 35.20
N ILE A 32 -60.80 79.76 35.71
CA ILE A 32 -60.87 78.43 36.30
C ILE A 32 -61.61 78.44 37.61
N LYS A 33 -61.47 79.48 38.44
CA LYS A 33 -62.16 79.62 39.74
C LYS A 33 -63.64 79.90 39.61
N ASN A 34 -64.11 80.51 38.50
CA ASN A 34 -65.52 80.94 38.36
C ASN A 34 -66.41 79.96 37.57
N GLN A 35 -65.83 79.01 36.85
CA GLN A 35 -66.64 78.08 36.00
C GLN A 35 -66.40 76.58 36.23
N LEU A 36 -65.40 76.21 37.06
CA LEU A 36 -65.10 74.81 37.28
C LEU A 36 -65.30 74.39 38.74
N SER A 37 -66.11 73.39 38.97
CA SER A 37 -66.24 72.70 40.27
C SER A 37 -64.82 72.25 40.74
N VAL A 38 -64.53 72.38 42.06
CA VAL A 38 -63.24 71.99 42.68
C VAL A 38 -62.86 70.56 42.29
N THR A 39 -63.82 69.67 42.06
CA THR A 39 -63.58 68.28 41.62
C THR A 39 -62.99 68.16 40.21
N VAL A 40 -63.35 69.05 39.27
CA VAL A 40 -62.89 69.06 37.90
C VAL A 40 -61.40 69.57 37.87
N ILE A 41 -61.07 70.53 38.75
CA ILE A 41 -59.67 71.02 38.91
C ILE A 41 -58.75 69.87 39.42
N ILE A 42 -59.24 69.10 40.41
CA ILE A 42 -58.53 67.95 40.95
C ILE A 42 -58.26 66.88 39.87
N TYR A 43 -59.31 66.53 39.05
CA TYR A 43 -59.14 65.57 37.94
C TYR A 43 -58.16 66.08 36.87
N LEU A 44 -58.16 67.39 36.58
CA LEU A 44 -57.24 67.98 35.61
C LEU A 44 -55.76 67.97 36.13
N CYS A 45 -55.53 68.23 37.44
CA CYS A 45 -54.27 68.10 38.08
C CYS A 45 -53.77 66.67 38.10
N ILE A 46 -54.63 65.68 38.38
CA ILE A 46 -54.30 64.26 38.33
C ILE A 46 -53.97 63.86 36.89
N ALA A 47 -54.71 64.29 35.88
CA ALA A 47 -54.41 63.99 34.47
C ALA A 47 -53.06 64.56 34.04
N ILE A 48 -52.75 65.80 34.45
CA ILE A 48 -51.43 66.40 34.19
C ILE A 48 -50.29 65.61 34.91
N LEU A 49 -50.54 65.20 36.16
CA LEU A 49 -49.56 64.37 36.91
C LEU A 49 -49.30 63.00 36.24
N VAL A 50 -50.37 62.35 35.75
CA VAL A 50 -50.30 61.09 35.01
C VAL A 50 -49.53 61.30 33.69
N LEU A 51 -49.76 62.37 32.94
CA LEU A 51 -49.04 62.71 31.73
C LEU A 51 -47.57 62.96 31.99
N ILE A 52 -47.23 63.67 33.08
CA ILE A 52 -45.88 63.88 33.50
C ILE A 52 -45.16 62.54 33.87
N LEU A 53 -45.90 61.70 34.59
CA LEU A 53 -45.39 60.38 34.98
C LEU A 53 -45.15 59.47 33.76
N ILE A 54 -46.07 59.46 32.81
CA ILE A 54 -45.93 58.74 31.51
C ILE A 54 -44.75 59.33 30.76
N TRP A 55 -44.59 60.66 30.71
CA TRP A 55 -43.43 61.29 30.05
C TRP A 55 -42.13 60.94 30.72
N ILE A 56 -42.04 60.89 32.06
CA ILE A 56 -40.83 60.43 32.80
C ILE A 56 -40.55 58.99 32.54
N LEU A 57 -41.58 58.11 32.56
CA LEU A 57 -41.40 56.68 32.23
C LEU A 57 -40.92 56.47 30.80
N MET A 58 -41.53 57.16 29.83
CA MET A 58 -41.05 57.07 28.42
C MET A 58 -39.59 57.57 28.31
N ARG A 59 -39.19 58.61 29.04
CA ARG A 59 -37.84 59.10 29.05
C ARG A 59 -36.87 58.09 29.68
N MET A 60 -37.27 57.42 30.76
CA MET A 60 -36.49 56.38 31.40
C MET A 60 -36.31 55.17 30.49
N ILE A 61 -37.36 54.70 29.77
CA ILE A 61 -37.29 53.59 28.81
C ILE A 61 -36.33 53.95 27.66
N LYS A 62 -36.48 55.18 27.10
CA LYS A 62 -35.59 55.63 26.01
C LYS A 62 -34.12 55.70 26.47
N ARG A 63 -33.86 56.12 27.71
CA ARG A 63 -32.51 56.14 28.29
C ARG A 63 -31.93 54.73 28.44
N LYS A 64 -32.71 53.79 29.02
CA LYS A 64 -32.28 52.39 29.12
C LYS A 64 -31.96 51.77 27.75
N LYS A 65 -32.79 52.03 26.74
CA LYS A 65 -32.53 51.60 25.36
C LYS A 65 -31.26 52.19 24.77
N ALA A 66 -31.01 53.49 24.99
CA ALA A 66 -29.82 54.16 24.50
C ALA A 66 -28.54 53.64 25.22
N SER A 67 -28.60 53.44 26.54
CA SER A 67 -27.48 52.85 27.28
C SER A 67 -27.18 51.42 26.86
N LYS A 68 -28.22 50.60 26.60
CA LYS A 68 -28.03 49.23 26.09
C LYS A 68 -27.41 49.23 24.68
N ARG A 69 -27.92 50.05 23.73
CA ARG A 69 -27.33 50.18 22.39
C ARG A 69 -25.88 50.63 22.43
N LEU A 70 -25.51 51.58 23.34
CA LEU A 70 -24.14 52.00 23.50
C LEU A 70 -23.25 50.88 24.00
N SER A 71 -23.74 50.06 24.94
CA SER A 71 -22.99 48.89 25.42
C SER A 71 -22.81 47.83 24.34
N ASP A 72 -23.85 47.60 23.49
CA ASP A 72 -23.79 46.70 22.37
C ASP A 72 -22.75 47.18 21.33
N LEU A 73 -22.72 48.48 21.01
CA LEU A 73 -21.69 49.12 20.14
C LEU A 73 -20.28 49.05 20.74
N GLU A 74 -20.16 49.16 22.07
CA GLU A 74 -18.85 49.01 22.77
C GLU A 74 -18.26 47.62 22.56
N ILE A 75 -19.08 46.58 22.67
CA ILE A 75 -18.67 45.20 22.44
C ILE A 75 -18.20 45.05 21.00
N GLU A 76 -18.97 45.54 20.04
CA GLU A 76 -18.64 45.45 18.61
C GLU A 76 -17.37 46.24 18.25
N MET A 77 -17.19 47.44 18.85
CA MET A 77 -15.96 48.24 18.69
C MET A 77 -14.74 47.52 19.24
N ASN A 78 -14.86 46.83 20.39
CA ASN A 78 -13.77 46.02 20.95
C ASN A 78 -13.44 44.83 20.05
N GLU A 79 -14.41 44.20 19.37
CA GLU A 79 -14.14 43.16 18.38
C GLU A 79 -13.34 43.74 17.19
N ILE A 80 -13.72 44.90 16.68
CA ILE A 80 -13.01 45.60 15.59
C ILE A 80 -11.58 45.96 16.03
N ARG A 81 -11.38 46.42 17.27
CA ARG A 81 -10.06 46.78 17.82
C ARG A 81 -9.14 45.57 17.99
N ASN A 82 -9.69 44.42 18.39
CA ASN A 82 -8.95 43.17 18.61
C ASN A 82 -8.65 42.39 17.31
N ASN A 83 -8.62 43.05 16.17
CA ASN A 83 -8.27 42.43 14.89
C ASN A 83 -6.76 42.14 14.77
N SER A 84 -6.40 41.24 13.86
CA SER A 84 -5.00 40.86 13.58
C SER A 84 -4.27 41.80 12.61
N LEU A 85 -4.91 42.91 12.19
CA LEU A 85 -4.41 43.80 11.14
C LEU A 85 -2.98 44.36 11.48
N ALA A 86 -2.80 44.89 12.69
CA ALA A 86 -1.52 45.45 13.10
C ALA A 86 -0.40 44.41 13.14
N TYR A 87 -0.71 43.19 13.62
CA TYR A 87 0.26 42.09 13.62
C TYR A 87 0.65 41.69 12.17
N LYS A 88 -0.33 41.52 11.28
CA LYS A 88 -0.06 41.16 9.89
C LYS A 88 0.70 42.23 9.14
N PHE A 89 0.37 43.52 9.39
CA PHE A 89 1.09 44.65 8.77
C PHE A 89 2.52 44.73 9.26
N ASN A 90 2.77 44.56 10.55
CA ASN A 90 4.13 44.59 11.11
C ASN A 90 4.95 43.40 10.57
N LYS A 91 4.35 42.21 10.45
CA LYS A 91 4.99 41.03 9.88
C LYS A 91 5.37 41.27 8.40
N ALA A 92 4.42 41.75 7.58
CA ALA A 92 4.68 42.10 6.18
C ALA A 92 5.73 43.19 6.03
N SER A 93 5.73 44.21 6.94
CA SER A 93 6.73 45.26 6.95
C SER A 93 8.12 44.79 7.34
N ALA A 94 8.22 43.75 8.18
CA ALA A 94 9.49 43.11 8.49
C ALA A 94 10.10 42.43 7.26
N PHE A 95 9.27 41.68 6.49
CA PHE A 95 9.69 41.07 5.22
C PHE A 95 10.06 42.10 4.14
N ALA A 96 9.34 43.22 4.10
CA ALA A 96 9.61 44.32 3.20
C ALA A 96 10.98 44.98 3.38
N ARG A 97 11.63 44.78 4.54
CA ARG A 97 13.00 45.35 4.79
C ARG A 97 14.11 44.61 4.05
N VAL A 98 13.84 43.35 3.65
CA VAL A 98 14.85 42.46 3.07
C VAL A 98 14.45 41.94 1.68
N ASN A 99 13.21 42.20 1.25
CA ASN A 99 12.70 41.78 -0.05
C ASN A 99 12.00 42.95 -0.75
N ASP A 100 12.54 43.40 -1.89
CA ASP A 100 12.08 44.57 -2.64
C ASP A 100 10.67 44.38 -3.23
N ASP A 101 10.32 43.16 -3.69
CA ASP A 101 8.97 42.85 -4.22
C ASP A 101 7.89 43.00 -3.13
N ILE A 102 8.22 42.60 -1.90
CA ILE A 102 7.33 42.76 -0.75
C ILE A 102 7.28 44.21 -0.34
N MET A 103 8.42 44.91 -0.38
CA MET A 103 8.52 46.32 -0.04
C MET A 103 7.57 47.18 -0.87
N ASP A 104 7.54 47.01 -2.19
CA ASP A 104 6.63 47.76 -3.07
C ASP A 104 5.16 47.51 -2.75
N LYS A 105 4.79 46.24 -2.47
CA LYS A 105 3.42 45.86 -2.11
C LYS A 105 3.00 46.47 -0.77
N VAL A 106 3.86 46.39 0.25
CA VAL A 106 3.63 46.98 1.58
C VAL A 106 3.56 48.51 1.52
N LYS A 107 4.42 49.15 0.74
CA LYS A 107 4.40 50.59 0.51
C LYS A 107 3.07 51.07 -0.06
N ASN A 108 2.46 50.32 -0.99
CA ASN A 108 1.15 50.61 -1.56
C ASN A 108 0.00 50.38 -0.55
N LEU A 109 0.22 49.52 0.47
CA LEU A 109 -0.80 49.23 1.51
C LEU A 109 -0.68 50.18 2.71
N THR A 110 0.48 50.81 2.96
CA THR A 110 0.73 51.68 4.10
C THR A 110 -0.34 52.78 4.22
N PRO A 111 -0.68 53.58 3.15
CA PRO A 111 -1.68 54.64 3.31
C PRO A 111 -3.09 54.07 3.60
N LYS A 112 -3.41 52.86 3.16
CA LYS A 112 -4.69 52.21 3.47
C LYS A 112 -4.71 51.72 4.93
N TYR A 113 -3.60 51.19 5.42
CA TYR A 113 -3.42 50.82 6.83
C TYR A 113 -3.54 52.03 7.75
N ASP A 114 -2.86 53.16 7.43
CA ASP A 114 -2.95 54.42 8.19
C ASP A 114 -4.39 54.94 8.22
N THR A 115 -5.11 54.84 7.09
CA THR A 115 -6.52 55.21 7.06
C THR A 115 -7.37 54.33 7.98
N CYS A 116 -7.12 53.02 8.05
CA CYS A 116 -7.78 52.13 9.02
C CYS A 116 -7.50 52.52 10.45
N GLN A 117 -6.27 52.90 10.80
CA GLN A 117 -5.89 53.34 12.15
C GLN A 117 -6.56 54.68 12.50
N ASN A 118 -6.58 55.62 11.56
CA ASN A 118 -7.26 56.91 11.75
C ASN A 118 -8.77 56.73 11.94
N ASN A 119 -9.40 55.81 11.18
CA ASN A 119 -10.81 55.50 11.34
C ASN A 119 -11.10 54.84 12.69
N LEU A 120 -10.25 53.96 13.19
CA LEU A 120 -10.37 53.37 14.52
C LEU A 120 -10.32 54.44 15.62
N SER A 121 -9.39 55.42 15.48
CA SER A 121 -9.32 56.55 16.39
C SER A 121 -10.58 57.45 16.32
N ALA A 122 -11.11 57.66 15.11
CA ALA A 122 -12.36 58.41 14.92
C ALA A 122 -13.57 57.67 15.54
N CYS A 123 -13.61 56.35 15.47
CA CYS A 123 -14.62 55.55 16.17
C CYS A 123 -14.55 55.69 17.67
N ASP A 124 -13.33 55.73 18.25
CA ASP A 124 -13.09 55.98 19.69
C ASP A 124 -13.62 57.37 20.10
N ASP A 125 -13.37 58.39 19.28
CA ASP A 125 -13.85 59.76 19.53
C ASP A 125 -15.36 59.84 19.47
N LEU A 126 -15.98 59.24 18.47
CA LEU A 126 -17.47 59.16 18.34
C LEU A 126 -18.10 58.36 19.47
N PHE A 127 -17.50 57.30 19.91
CA PHE A 127 -17.93 56.52 21.05
C PHE A 127 -17.94 57.34 22.33
N ASN A 128 -16.83 58.07 22.60
CA ASN A 128 -16.71 58.93 23.75
C ASN A 128 -17.73 60.08 23.70
N GLU A 129 -17.98 60.64 22.51
CA GLU A 129 -19.01 61.68 22.33
C GLU A 129 -20.43 61.11 22.58
N ALA A 130 -20.72 59.92 22.10
CA ALA A 130 -21.99 59.22 22.32
C ALA A 130 -22.22 58.93 23.82
N ASP A 131 -21.21 58.45 24.52
CA ASP A 131 -21.22 58.18 25.96
C ASP A 131 -21.46 59.49 26.78
N ASP A 132 -20.75 60.59 26.42
CA ASP A 132 -20.95 61.89 27.04
C ASP A 132 -22.41 62.39 26.86
N TYR A 133 -23.01 62.19 25.67
CA TYR A 133 -24.40 62.56 25.44
C TYR A 133 -25.39 61.67 26.21
N VAL A 134 -25.12 60.38 26.35
CA VAL A 134 -25.93 59.47 27.17
C VAL A 134 -25.87 59.90 28.64
N SER A 135 -24.65 60.15 29.14
CA SER A 135 -24.39 60.56 30.50
C SER A 135 -25.09 61.93 30.86
N ARG A 136 -25.04 62.89 29.94
CA ARG A 136 -25.68 64.22 30.08
C ARG A 136 -27.16 64.21 29.72
N HIS A 137 -27.78 63.06 29.50
CA HIS A 137 -29.20 62.94 29.21
C HIS A 137 -29.70 63.61 27.90
N ARG A 138 -28.78 63.83 26.94
CA ARG A 138 -29.08 64.42 25.62
C ARG A 138 -29.46 63.39 24.59
N LEU A 139 -30.56 62.66 24.84
CA LEU A 139 -30.96 61.46 24.09
C LEU A 139 -31.02 61.62 22.54
N ARG A 140 -31.44 62.82 22.04
CA ARG A 140 -31.50 63.02 20.59
C ARG A 140 -30.10 63.14 19.96
N LYS A 141 -29.13 63.71 20.71
CA LYS A 141 -27.74 63.81 20.24
C LYS A 141 -27.01 62.48 20.39
N SER A 142 -27.31 61.74 21.48
CA SER A 142 -26.68 60.41 21.66
C SER A 142 -27.13 59.41 20.58
N VAL A 143 -28.40 59.45 20.15
CA VAL A 143 -28.84 58.55 19.05
C VAL A 143 -28.14 58.91 17.76
N ARG A 144 -27.97 60.15 17.40
CA ARG A 144 -27.25 60.57 16.20
C ARG A 144 -25.77 60.17 16.28
N ALA A 145 -25.08 60.43 17.39
CA ALA A 145 -23.68 60.05 17.57
C ALA A 145 -23.51 58.51 17.49
N MET A 146 -24.48 57.72 18.01
CA MET A 146 -24.47 56.28 17.87
C MET A 146 -24.74 55.83 16.42
N ASP A 147 -25.62 56.48 15.65
CA ASP A 147 -25.87 56.22 14.24
C ASP A 147 -24.58 56.55 13.39
N ASP A 148 -23.95 57.69 13.69
CA ASP A 148 -22.68 58.10 13.06
C ASP A 148 -21.54 57.11 13.38
N LEU A 149 -21.45 56.64 14.64
CA LEU A 149 -20.50 55.62 15.09
C LEU A 149 -20.73 54.32 14.38
N GLU A 150 -21.98 53.81 14.30
CA GLU A 150 -22.30 52.56 13.63
C GLU A 150 -21.90 52.60 12.14
N THR A 151 -22.20 53.72 11.45
CA THR A 151 -21.77 53.94 10.06
C THR A 151 -20.26 53.92 9.91
N MET A 152 -19.55 54.61 10.80
CA MET A 152 -18.05 54.65 10.77
C MET A 152 -17.47 53.29 11.10
N MET A 153 -18.04 52.52 12.00
CA MET A 153 -17.63 51.17 12.35
C MET A 153 -17.79 50.23 11.18
N ASP A 154 -18.93 50.27 10.45
CA ASP A 154 -19.16 49.44 9.26
C ASP A 154 -18.17 49.76 8.15
N GLU A 155 -17.92 51.04 7.87
CA GLU A 155 -16.89 51.44 6.90
C GLU A 155 -15.49 50.97 7.33
N THR A 156 -15.18 51.06 8.62
CA THR A 156 -13.89 50.67 9.17
C THR A 156 -13.71 49.17 9.08
N LYS A 157 -14.74 48.37 9.41
CA LYS A 157 -14.73 46.91 9.25
C LYS A 157 -14.42 46.50 7.81
N GLU A 158 -15.10 47.11 6.84
CA GLU A 158 -14.89 46.75 5.42
C GLU A 158 -13.49 47.14 4.96
N ARG A 159 -12.98 48.30 5.35
CA ARG A 159 -11.60 48.72 5.05
C ARG A 159 -10.56 47.78 5.69
N ILE A 160 -10.73 47.41 6.96
CA ILE A 160 -9.88 46.43 7.65
C ILE A 160 -9.92 45.09 6.92
N ARG A 161 -11.11 44.63 6.49
CA ARG A 161 -11.26 43.39 5.75
C ARG A 161 -10.45 43.42 4.44
N ILE A 162 -10.55 44.47 3.66
CA ILE A 162 -9.83 44.63 2.37
C ILE A 162 -8.31 44.64 2.60
N VAL A 163 -7.83 45.43 3.59
CA VAL A 163 -6.40 45.50 3.89
C VAL A 163 -5.88 44.17 4.43
N THR A 164 -6.65 43.51 5.30
CA THR A 164 -6.29 42.19 5.83
C THR A 164 -6.17 41.15 4.72
N GLN A 165 -7.14 41.11 3.79
CA GLN A 165 -7.07 40.19 2.64
C GLN A 165 -5.83 40.44 1.77
N SER A 166 -5.48 41.72 1.56
CA SER A 166 -4.28 42.05 0.79
C SER A 166 -3.00 41.65 1.50
N LEU A 167 -2.95 41.79 2.84
CA LEU A 167 -1.83 41.32 3.67
C LEU A 167 -1.77 39.79 3.70
N ASP A 168 -2.91 39.09 3.80
CA ASP A 168 -2.97 37.64 3.75
C ASP A 168 -2.42 37.10 2.41
N HIS A 169 -2.71 37.78 1.30
CA HIS A 169 -2.13 37.41 0.01
C HIS A 169 -0.60 37.61 -0.03
N ILE A 170 -0.07 38.65 0.63
CA ILE A 170 1.38 38.87 0.72
C ILE A 170 2.05 37.82 1.61
N LEU A 171 1.40 37.44 2.70
CA LEU A 171 1.92 36.49 3.69
C LEU A 171 1.63 35.03 3.36
N ALA A 172 0.72 34.74 2.40
CA ALA A 172 0.29 33.40 2.05
C ALA A 172 1.46 32.48 1.68
N ARG A 173 2.40 32.97 0.88
CA ARG A 173 3.59 32.19 0.47
C ARG A 173 4.46 31.79 1.64
N GLU A 174 4.73 32.70 2.54
CA GLU A 174 5.53 32.39 3.74
C GLU A 174 4.79 31.36 4.62
N THR A 175 3.50 31.53 4.79
CA THR A 175 2.69 30.61 5.60
C THR A 175 2.68 29.21 4.99
N GLU A 176 2.45 29.08 3.66
CA GLU A 176 2.47 27.81 2.93
C GLU A 176 3.82 27.11 3.07
N VAL A 177 4.91 27.84 2.80
CA VAL A 177 6.27 27.26 2.87
C VAL A 177 6.62 26.86 4.31
N ARG A 178 6.22 27.64 5.31
CA ARG A 178 6.47 27.34 6.71
C ARG A 178 5.66 26.13 7.22
N GLU A 179 4.39 26.02 6.85
CA GLU A 179 3.55 24.89 7.23
C GLU A 179 4.06 23.58 6.62
N SER A 180 4.39 23.59 5.33
CA SER A 180 4.92 22.42 4.64
C SER A 180 6.32 22.05 5.16
N ALA A 181 7.17 23.04 5.50
CA ALA A 181 8.45 22.77 6.13
C ALA A 181 8.34 22.17 7.53
N ASN A 182 7.35 22.60 8.33
CA ASN A 182 7.09 21.99 9.62
C ASN A 182 6.68 20.52 9.51
N ALA A 183 5.82 20.20 8.53
CA ALA A 183 5.45 18.81 8.25
C ALA A 183 6.68 17.98 7.80
N LEU A 184 7.56 18.56 6.99
CA LEU A 184 8.79 17.92 6.55
C LEU A 184 9.78 17.71 7.71
N LYS A 185 9.91 18.68 8.63
CA LYS A 185 10.71 18.54 9.85
C LYS A 185 10.21 17.40 10.74
N GLU A 186 8.90 17.25 10.89
CA GLU A 186 8.34 16.13 11.66
C GLU A 186 8.60 14.78 10.96
N ARG A 187 8.50 14.71 9.62
CA ARG A 187 8.88 13.50 8.86
C ARG A 187 10.36 13.17 9.09
N PHE A 188 11.24 14.14 8.99
CA PHE A 188 12.67 13.96 9.23
C PHE A 188 12.98 13.49 10.66
N ARG A 189 12.30 14.06 11.67
CA ARG A 189 12.42 13.59 13.06
C ARG A 189 12.02 12.14 13.22
N ASN A 190 10.93 11.73 12.58
CA ASN A 190 10.48 10.34 12.60
C ASN A 190 11.51 9.41 11.97
N VAL A 191 12.08 9.79 10.80
CA VAL A 191 13.16 9.03 10.14
C VAL A 191 14.37 8.89 11.06
N LYS A 192 14.79 9.99 11.70
CA LYS A 192 15.91 9.98 12.66
C LYS A 192 15.63 9.09 13.88
N THR A 193 14.40 9.09 14.39
CA THR A 193 13.99 8.21 15.50
C THR A 193 14.04 6.75 15.10
N VAL A 194 13.46 6.38 13.94
CA VAL A 194 13.49 5.01 13.41
C VAL A 194 14.93 4.52 13.23
N TYR A 195 15.80 5.37 12.70
CA TYR A 195 17.23 5.06 12.59
C TYR A 195 17.89 4.84 13.94
N GLN A 196 17.67 5.75 14.91
CA GLN A 196 18.27 5.65 16.24
C GLN A 196 17.82 4.40 16.98
N ASP A 197 16.56 4.04 16.91
CA ASP A 197 16.00 2.85 17.53
C ASP A 197 16.59 1.55 16.95
N ASN A 198 16.96 1.57 15.67
CA ASN A 198 17.50 0.41 14.95
C ASN A 198 18.99 0.55 14.61
N ARG A 199 19.70 1.50 15.20
CA ARG A 199 21.10 1.85 14.84
C ARG A 199 22.06 0.66 14.84
N SER A 200 21.85 -0.29 15.75
CA SER A 200 22.66 -1.53 15.82
C SER A 200 22.54 -2.44 14.58
N SER A 201 21.47 -2.29 13.81
CA SER A 201 21.20 -3.09 12.60
C SER A 201 21.89 -2.52 11.35
N PHE A 202 22.52 -1.34 11.45
CA PHE A 202 23.15 -0.65 10.31
C PHE A 202 24.67 -0.94 10.19
N TYR A 203 25.24 -1.65 11.14
CA TYR A 203 26.64 -2.13 11.10
C TYR A 203 27.65 -1.11 10.49
N GLY A 204 28.23 -1.39 9.33
CA GLY A 204 29.27 -0.56 8.70
C GLY A 204 28.75 0.75 8.10
N SER A 205 27.47 0.81 7.69
CA SER A 205 26.89 1.99 7.05
C SER A 205 26.44 3.09 8.03
N VAL A 206 26.66 2.92 9.34
CA VAL A 206 26.34 3.95 10.36
C VAL A 206 26.89 5.33 9.98
N ASN A 207 28.17 5.38 9.57
CA ASN A 207 28.83 6.62 9.19
C ASN A 207 28.20 7.27 7.95
N TYR A 208 27.79 6.47 6.98
CA TYR A 208 27.11 6.95 5.78
C TYR A 208 25.73 7.57 6.12
N VAL A 209 24.93 6.84 6.92
CA VAL A 209 23.61 7.32 7.31
C VAL A 209 23.73 8.58 8.19
N ASP A 210 24.66 8.60 9.15
CA ASP A 210 24.92 9.77 9.99
C ASP A 210 25.30 10.99 9.13
N SER A 211 26.18 10.82 8.12
CA SER A 211 26.54 11.90 7.18
C SER A 211 25.34 12.39 6.36
N CYS A 212 24.53 11.51 5.83
CA CYS A 212 23.31 11.90 5.09
C CYS A 212 22.32 12.68 5.97
N LEU A 213 22.17 12.28 7.24
CA LEU A 213 21.30 12.99 8.18
C LEU A 213 21.86 14.38 8.52
N GLU A 214 23.17 14.51 8.66
CA GLU A 214 23.86 15.79 8.86
C GLU A 214 23.71 16.71 7.63
N ASP A 215 23.85 16.18 6.42
CA ASP A 215 23.63 16.93 5.19
C ASP A 215 22.20 17.48 5.12
N ILE A 216 21.19 16.69 5.49
CA ILE A 216 19.80 17.14 5.55
C ILE A 216 19.62 18.24 6.63
N GLU A 217 20.28 18.14 7.78
CA GLU A 217 20.26 19.19 8.81
C GLU A 217 20.89 20.50 8.31
N ASN A 218 21.96 20.41 7.55
CA ASN A 218 22.60 21.56 6.91
C ASN A 218 21.68 22.22 5.88
N GLU A 219 20.95 21.42 5.06
CA GLU A 219 19.98 21.97 4.10
C GLU A 219 18.77 22.61 4.82
N PHE A 220 18.33 22.09 5.96
CA PHE A 220 17.35 22.81 6.79
C PHE A 220 17.88 24.13 7.31
N SER A 221 19.17 24.26 7.59
CA SER A 221 19.79 25.53 7.97
C SER A 221 19.79 26.52 6.80
N ASN A 222 20.13 26.07 5.60
CA ASN A 222 20.04 26.85 4.37
C ASN A 222 18.59 27.33 4.11
N PHE A 223 17.62 26.45 4.29
CA PHE A 223 16.21 26.80 4.21
C PHE A 223 15.82 27.92 5.18
N GLU A 224 16.25 27.86 6.44
CA GLU A 224 15.97 28.91 7.43
C GLU A 224 16.64 30.23 7.06
N GLU A 225 17.84 30.22 6.46
CA GLU A 225 18.50 31.42 5.93
C GLU A 225 17.67 32.09 4.83
N TRP A 226 17.15 31.30 3.86
CA TRP A 226 16.26 31.82 2.81
C TRP A 226 14.94 32.35 3.39
N MET A 227 14.37 31.68 4.38
CA MET A 227 13.18 32.16 5.09
C MET A 227 13.45 33.50 5.82
N PHE A 228 14.60 33.63 6.45
CA PHE A 228 15.02 34.87 7.11
C PHE A 228 15.26 36.02 6.10
N ALA A 229 15.85 35.71 4.97
CA ALA A 229 16.03 36.64 3.85
C ALA A 229 14.72 36.98 3.12
N SER A 230 13.58 36.39 3.52
CA SER A 230 12.28 36.52 2.85
C SER A 230 12.28 36.10 1.38
N GLU A 231 13.23 35.24 0.96
CA GLU A 231 13.37 34.66 -0.36
C GLU A 231 12.53 33.36 -0.47
N PHE A 232 11.21 33.48 -0.36
CA PHE A 232 10.30 32.35 -0.23
C PHE A 232 10.32 31.39 -1.43
N ASN A 233 10.69 31.85 -2.63
CA ASN A 233 10.85 31.01 -3.81
C ASN A 233 12.06 30.08 -3.65
N LYS A 234 13.20 30.62 -3.22
CA LYS A 234 14.41 29.82 -2.94
C LYS A 234 14.20 28.87 -1.75
N ALA A 235 13.52 29.36 -0.72
CA ALA A 235 13.13 28.50 0.40
C ALA A 235 12.25 27.32 -0.04
N LYS A 236 11.35 27.53 -0.99
CA LYS A 236 10.52 26.45 -1.56
C LYS A 236 11.35 25.45 -2.38
N GLU A 237 12.26 25.92 -3.20
CA GLU A 237 13.19 25.06 -3.96
C GLU A 237 14.05 24.23 -3.01
N GLU A 238 14.57 24.82 -1.95
CA GLU A 238 15.34 24.11 -0.91
C GLU A 238 14.49 23.07 -0.17
N GLN A 239 13.25 23.42 0.15
CA GLN A 239 12.31 22.49 0.76
C GLN A 239 12.01 21.27 -0.14
N GLU A 240 11.87 21.47 -1.45
CA GLU A 240 11.68 20.37 -2.41
C GLU A 240 12.92 19.47 -2.47
N LYS A 241 14.12 20.05 -2.40
CA LYS A 241 15.38 19.31 -2.32
C LYS A 241 15.46 18.48 -1.03
N ILE A 242 15.20 19.12 0.12
CA ILE A 242 15.16 18.43 1.43
C ILE A 242 14.13 17.29 1.41
N SER A 243 12.94 17.51 0.81
CA SER A 243 11.91 16.46 0.72
C SER A 243 12.43 15.22 -0.01
N LYS A 244 13.13 15.42 -1.13
CA LYS A 244 13.74 14.30 -1.88
C LYS A 244 14.79 13.57 -1.05
N MET A 245 15.68 14.33 -0.39
CA MET A 245 16.70 13.74 0.47
C MET A 245 16.10 12.96 1.65
N VAL A 246 15.04 13.47 2.26
CA VAL A 246 14.31 12.77 3.34
C VAL A 246 13.61 11.51 2.83
N ASP A 247 13.02 11.55 1.64
CA ASP A 247 12.38 10.38 1.03
C ASP A 247 13.42 9.31 0.68
N GLU A 248 14.55 9.70 0.08
CA GLU A 248 15.65 8.80 -0.25
C GLU A 248 16.23 8.13 0.99
N ILE A 249 16.60 8.91 2.00
CA ILE A 249 17.18 8.33 3.23
C ILE A 249 16.16 7.49 4.00
N SER A 250 14.88 7.87 4.00
CA SER A 250 13.80 7.09 4.61
C SER A 250 13.65 5.72 3.95
N SER A 251 13.70 5.67 2.61
CA SER A 251 13.65 4.42 1.84
C SER A 251 14.85 3.53 2.15
N LYS A 252 16.06 4.12 2.18
CA LYS A 252 17.30 3.41 2.51
C LYS A 252 17.27 2.85 3.94
N ILE A 253 16.85 3.65 4.92
CA ILE A 253 16.71 3.22 6.32
C ILE A 253 15.70 2.07 6.47
N ALA A 254 14.62 2.07 5.72
CA ALA A 254 13.64 1.01 5.75
C ALA A 254 14.13 -0.30 5.12
N ALA A 255 14.89 -0.23 4.02
CA ALA A 255 15.38 -1.39 3.27
C ALA A 255 16.63 -2.03 3.89
N PHE A 256 17.49 -1.22 4.50
CA PHE A 256 18.82 -1.63 4.94
C PHE A 256 18.86 -2.83 5.90
N PRO A 257 18.08 -2.88 7.00
CA PRO A 257 18.11 -4.02 7.91
C PRO A 257 17.80 -5.35 7.22
N GLY A 258 16.87 -5.34 6.25
CA GLY A 258 16.53 -6.51 5.46
C GLY A 258 17.66 -6.96 4.52
N LEU A 259 18.32 -6.02 3.87
CA LEU A 259 19.46 -6.31 3.00
C LEU A 259 20.65 -6.87 3.78
N TYR A 260 20.91 -6.29 4.96
CA TYR A 260 21.97 -6.76 5.83
C TYR A 260 21.68 -8.15 6.41
N GLU A 261 20.44 -8.41 6.82
CA GLU A 261 20.01 -9.74 7.26
C GLU A 261 20.19 -10.77 6.13
N LYS A 262 19.79 -10.41 4.91
CA LYS A 262 20.00 -11.25 3.71
C LYS A 262 21.50 -11.53 3.48
N ALA A 263 22.32 -10.47 3.53
CA ALA A 263 23.75 -10.56 3.24
C ALA A 263 24.57 -11.30 4.32
N LYS A 264 24.28 -11.07 5.60
CA LYS A 264 25.08 -11.63 6.72
C LYS A 264 24.55 -12.92 7.30
N ASN A 265 23.25 -13.20 7.16
CA ASN A 265 22.65 -14.36 7.78
C ASN A 265 22.04 -15.34 6.76
N VAL A 266 21.16 -14.85 5.87
CA VAL A 266 20.41 -15.74 4.99
C VAL A 266 21.30 -16.37 3.93
N LEU A 267 22.01 -15.57 3.12
CA LEU A 267 22.85 -16.08 2.04
C LEU A 267 24.04 -16.92 2.56
N PRO A 268 24.78 -16.54 3.63
CA PRO A 268 25.80 -17.39 4.18
C PRO A 268 25.30 -18.74 4.69
N ARG A 269 24.09 -18.80 5.25
CA ARG A 269 23.47 -20.09 5.64
C ARG A 269 23.15 -20.94 4.42
N ALA A 270 22.56 -20.35 3.36
CA ALA A 270 22.27 -21.05 2.12
C ALA A 270 23.56 -21.59 1.47
N ILE A 271 24.63 -20.79 1.43
CA ILE A 271 25.96 -21.25 0.95
C ILE A 271 26.47 -22.46 1.75
N ASN A 272 26.34 -22.41 3.08
CA ASN A 272 26.76 -23.52 3.95
C ASN A 272 25.90 -24.77 3.76
N GLU A 273 24.60 -24.63 3.54
CA GLU A 273 23.69 -25.76 3.25
C GLU A 273 24.08 -26.43 1.93
N VAL A 274 24.31 -25.64 0.87
CA VAL A 274 24.79 -26.20 -0.42
C VAL A 274 26.13 -26.89 -0.25
N ARG A 275 27.04 -26.29 0.51
CA ARG A 275 28.37 -26.91 0.78
C ARG A 275 28.24 -28.24 1.55
N LEU A 276 27.31 -28.33 2.51
CA LEU A 276 27.07 -29.59 3.23
C LEU A 276 26.49 -30.64 2.28
N HIS A 277 25.52 -30.28 1.44
CA HIS A 277 24.97 -31.19 0.43
C HIS A 277 26.05 -31.70 -0.54
N ILE A 278 26.94 -30.81 -1.02
CA ILE A 278 28.04 -31.20 -1.88
C ILE A 278 28.95 -32.24 -1.17
N LYS A 279 29.29 -32.02 0.09
CA LYS A 279 30.11 -32.97 0.88
C LYS A 279 29.43 -34.31 1.06
N GLU A 280 28.14 -34.31 1.39
CA GLU A 280 27.35 -35.54 1.54
C GLU A 280 27.31 -36.37 0.26
N LEU A 281 27.29 -35.71 -0.93
CA LEU A 281 27.30 -36.38 -2.21
C LEU A 281 28.70 -36.89 -2.57
N GLN A 282 29.74 -36.12 -2.26
CA GLN A 282 31.13 -36.54 -2.43
C GLN A 282 31.48 -37.76 -1.53
N GLU A 283 30.96 -37.82 -0.32
CA GLU A 283 31.09 -38.97 0.59
C GLU A 283 30.40 -40.24 0.05
N LYS A 284 29.43 -40.09 -0.86
CA LYS A 284 28.74 -41.17 -1.57
C LYS A 284 29.42 -41.53 -2.92
N ASP A 285 30.61 -41.02 -3.18
CA ASP A 285 31.37 -41.18 -4.43
C ASP A 285 30.64 -40.65 -5.67
N ILE A 286 29.72 -39.67 -5.50
CA ILE A 286 29.06 -39.00 -6.62
C ILE A 286 29.99 -37.91 -7.16
N ASP A 287 30.34 -38.03 -8.46
CA ASP A 287 31.23 -37.04 -9.10
C ASP A 287 30.46 -35.74 -9.44
N LEU A 288 30.83 -34.65 -8.77
CA LEU A 288 30.31 -33.29 -8.99
C LEU A 288 31.37 -32.40 -9.66
N SER A 289 32.51 -32.96 -10.12
CA SER A 289 33.63 -32.17 -10.64
C SER A 289 33.25 -31.30 -11.85
N TYR A 290 32.33 -31.76 -12.68
CA TYR A 290 31.82 -31.03 -13.85
C TYR A 290 31.03 -29.78 -13.51
N LEU A 291 30.45 -29.72 -12.31
CA LEU A 291 29.71 -28.54 -11.81
C LEU A 291 30.64 -27.45 -11.26
N GLU A 292 31.92 -27.77 -11.03
CA GLU A 292 32.89 -26.86 -10.40
C GLU A 292 32.40 -26.18 -9.14
N PRO A 293 31.77 -26.92 -8.19
CA PRO A 293 30.97 -26.33 -7.11
C PRO A 293 31.84 -25.49 -6.17
N GLU A 294 33.06 -25.84 -5.90
CA GLU A 294 33.95 -25.08 -5.00
C GLU A 294 34.37 -23.73 -5.62
N GLU A 295 34.60 -23.69 -6.94
CA GLU A 295 34.91 -22.46 -7.66
C GLU A 295 33.69 -21.53 -7.70
N LYS A 296 32.51 -22.07 -8.02
CA LYS A 296 31.25 -21.34 -7.99
C LYS A 296 30.95 -20.77 -6.58
N LEU A 297 31.11 -21.59 -5.53
CA LEU A 297 30.90 -21.13 -4.13
C LEU A 297 31.90 -20.04 -3.73
N THR A 298 33.15 -20.13 -4.18
CA THR A 298 34.17 -19.11 -3.92
C THR A 298 33.81 -17.80 -4.62
N THR A 299 33.38 -17.88 -5.87
CA THR A 299 32.90 -16.70 -6.63
C THR A 299 31.70 -16.04 -5.96
N ILE A 300 30.72 -16.83 -5.53
CA ILE A 300 29.53 -16.35 -4.78
C ILE A 300 29.96 -15.68 -3.46
N GLN A 301 30.91 -16.26 -2.72
CA GLN A 301 31.40 -15.67 -1.47
C GLN A 301 32.11 -14.33 -1.68
N ASN A 302 32.94 -14.25 -2.74
CA ASN A 302 33.61 -12.99 -3.09
C ASN A 302 32.62 -11.92 -3.52
N ALA A 303 31.62 -12.28 -4.32
CA ALA A 303 30.53 -11.37 -4.72
C ALA A 303 29.72 -10.88 -3.49
N LEU A 304 29.44 -11.78 -2.54
CA LEU A 304 28.75 -11.45 -1.29
C LEU A 304 29.58 -10.48 -0.43
N ALA A 305 30.88 -10.69 -0.31
CA ALA A 305 31.76 -9.77 0.41
C ALA A 305 31.76 -8.38 -0.24
N SER A 306 31.88 -8.32 -1.56
CA SER A 306 31.80 -7.06 -2.32
C SER A 306 30.45 -6.35 -2.13
N SER A 307 29.35 -7.10 -2.09
CA SER A 307 28.01 -6.52 -1.85
C SER A 307 27.87 -5.96 -0.43
N ILE A 308 28.52 -6.55 0.56
CA ILE A 308 28.58 -6.03 1.92
C ILE A 308 29.37 -4.73 1.96
N ASP A 309 30.52 -4.66 1.27
CA ASP A 309 31.32 -3.43 1.17
C ASP A 309 30.53 -2.29 0.48
N GLN A 310 29.71 -2.62 -0.54
CA GLN A 310 28.82 -1.66 -1.20
C GLN A 310 27.72 -1.18 -0.26
N LEU A 311 27.12 -2.06 0.56
CA LEU A 311 26.16 -1.67 1.59
C LEU A 311 26.81 -0.72 2.60
N ASP A 312 28.03 -1.00 3.03
CA ASP A 312 28.78 -0.17 3.98
C ASP A 312 29.15 1.20 3.38
N ALA A 313 29.36 1.26 2.05
CA ALA A 313 29.59 2.51 1.32
C ALA A 313 28.32 3.32 1.02
N GLY A 314 27.13 2.73 1.19
CA GLY A 314 25.86 3.38 0.92
C GLY A 314 25.29 3.17 -0.49
N ASP A 315 25.89 2.29 -1.30
CA ASP A 315 25.44 1.94 -2.65
C ASP A 315 24.34 0.86 -2.59
N PHE A 316 23.22 1.20 -1.98
CA PHE A 316 22.13 0.25 -1.65
C PHE A 316 21.49 -0.41 -2.87
N GLU A 317 21.26 0.33 -3.95
CA GLU A 317 20.59 -0.17 -5.15
C GLU A 317 21.46 -1.24 -5.82
N VAL A 318 22.76 -0.96 -5.99
CA VAL A 318 23.70 -1.91 -6.58
C VAL A 318 23.88 -3.14 -5.69
N ALA A 319 23.96 -2.93 -4.38
CA ALA A 319 24.07 -4.04 -3.43
C ALA A 319 22.80 -4.91 -3.43
N GLN A 320 21.61 -4.33 -3.54
CA GLN A 320 20.36 -5.09 -3.62
C GLN A 320 20.31 -5.96 -4.87
N GLU A 321 20.62 -5.39 -6.05
CA GLU A 321 20.68 -6.17 -7.30
C GLU A 321 21.70 -7.32 -7.20
N ASN A 322 22.90 -7.04 -6.68
CA ASN A 322 23.93 -8.06 -6.53
C ASN A 322 23.49 -9.17 -5.56
N LEU A 323 22.84 -8.83 -4.44
CA LEU A 323 22.33 -9.84 -3.49
C LEU A 323 21.19 -10.69 -4.07
N GLU A 324 20.41 -10.17 -5.00
CA GLU A 324 19.40 -10.95 -5.74
C GLU A 324 20.10 -11.94 -6.69
N VAL A 325 21.05 -11.48 -7.49
CA VAL A 325 21.84 -12.32 -8.41
C VAL A 325 22.60 -13.41 -7.65
N ILE A 326 23.19 -13.08 -6.50
CA ILE A 326 23.85 -14.07 -5.63
C ILE A 326 22.86 -15.13 -5.16
N GLY A 327 21.66 -14.73 -4.77
CA GLY A 327 20.60 -15.66 -4.39
C GLY A 327 20.24 -16.63 -5.52
N ASP A 328 20.08 -16.11 -6.73
CA ASP A 328 19.78 -16.92 -7.92
C ASP A 328 20.91 -17.90 -8.25
N HIS A 329 22.16 -17.48 -8.13
CA HIS A 329 23.31 -18.37 -8.35
C HIS A 329 23.38 -19.49 -7.30
N ILE A 330 23.05 -19.20 -6.03
CA ILE A 330 22.99 -20.23 -4.98
C ILE A 330 21.88 -21.23 -5.28
N LEU A 331 20.69 -20.76 -5.66
CA LEU A 331 19.57 -21.62 -6.02
C LEU A 331 19.88 -22.48 -7.24
N ALA A 332 20.46 -21.89 -8.28
CA ALA A 332 20.86 -22.64 -9.47
C ALA A 332 21.87 -23.75 -9.14
N LEU A 333 22.88 -23.45 -8.30
CA LEU A 333 23.86 -24.48 -7.87
C LEU A 333 23.17 -25.55 -6.99
N GLN A 334 22.24 -25.17 -6.13
CA GLN A 334 21.48 -26.12 -5.31
C GLN A 334 20.62 -27.04 -6.16
N ASP A 335 19.98 -26.49 -7.20
CA ASP A 335 19.17 -27.25 -8.14
C ASP A 335 20.05 -28.22 -8.94
N ASP A 336 21.21 -27.76 -9.46
CA ASP A 336 22.15 -28.62 -10.18
C ASP A 336 22.60 -29.82 -9.32
N VAL A 337 22.99 -29.55 -8.05
CA VAL A 337 23.42 -30.56 -7.08
C VAL A 337 22.27 -31.52 -6.72
N THR A 338 21.07 -31.00 -6.58
CA THR A 338 19.88 -31.79 -6.24
C THR A 338 19.47 -32.68 -7.41
N ASN A 339 19.51 -32.16 -8.63
CA ASN A 339 19.22 -32.90 -9.85
C ASN A 339 20.20 -34.07 -10.04
N GLU A 340 21.50 -33.83 -9.83
CA GLU A 340 22.52 -34.90 -9.91
C GLU A 340 22.27 -35.99 -8.86
N LYS A 341 21.95 -35.60 -7.63
CA LYS A 341 21.57 -36.52 -6.55
C LYS A 341 20.36 -37.40 -6.94
N GLN A 342 19.33 -36.76 -7.44
CA GLN A 342 18.08 -37.48 -7.82
C GLN A 342 18.34 -38.42 -8.98
N ALA A 343 19.10 -37.98 -9.99
CA ALA A 343 19.46 -38.81 -11.13
C ALA A 343 20.30 -40.02 -10.69
N TYR A 344 21.29 -39.78 -9.82
CA TYR A 344 22.11 -40.85 -9.26
C TYR A 344 21.31 -41.87 -8.48
N GLU A 345 20.44 -41.41 -7.54
CA GLU A 345 19.62 -42.28 -6.73
C GLU A 345 18.61 -43.08 -7.60
N GLU A 346 17.96 -42.48 -8.59
CA GLU A 346 17.04 -43.15 -9.50
C GLU A 346 17.74 -44.25 -10.28
N ILE A 347 18.91 -43.96 -10.82
CA ILE A 347 19.70 -44.95 -11.57
C ILE A 347 20.10 -46.09 -10.63
N HIS A 348 20.68 -45.80 -9.47
CA HIS A 348 21.26 -46.83 -8.60
C HIS A 348 20.20 -47.72 -7.92
N VAL A 349 19.04 -47.15 -7.55
CA VAL A 349 17.95 -47.93 -6.93
C VAL A 349 17.27 -48.87 -7.92
N SER A 350 17.08 -48.44 -9.15
CA SER A 350 16.33 -49.22 -10.14
C SER A 350 17.22 -50.02 -11.09
N LEU A 351 18.52 -49.68 -11.16
CA LEU A 351 19.46 -50.37 -12.08
C LEU A 351 19.49 -51.89 -11.85
N GLN A 352 19.71 -52.35 -10.62
CA GLN A 352 19.84 -53.77 -10.32
C GLN A 352 18.54 -54.53 -10.69
N SER A 353 17.39 -53.90 -10.38
CA SER A 353 16.07 -54.48 -10.74
C SER A 353 15.91 -54.64 -12.26
N ASN A 354 16.28 -53.61 -13.03
CA ASN A 354 16.17 -53.64 -14.48
C ASN A 354 17.17 -54.63 -15.11
N LEU A 355 18.41 -54.74 -14.59
CA LEU A 355 19.37 -55.74 -14.99
C LEU A 355 18.88 -57.16 -14.75
N ASP A 356 18.24 -57.42 -13.60
CA ASP A 356 17.65 -58.72 -13.26
C ASP A 356 16.46 -59.05 -14.17
N ILE A 357 15.61 -58.04 -14.48
CA ILE A 357 14.51 -58.23 -15.44
C ILE A 357 15.03 -58.62 -16.83
N VAL A 358 16.06 -57.95 -17.35
CA VAL A 358 16.65 -58.32 -18.65
C VAL A 358 17.09 -59.77 -18.68
N ASN A 359 17.75 -60.27 -17.60
CA ASN A 359 18.13 -61.69 -17.50
C ASN A 359 16.88 -62.63 -17.45
N VAL A 360 15.85 -62.22 -16.74
CA VAL A 360 14.57 -62.99 -16.66
C VAL A 360 13.92 -63.06 -18.04
N ILE A 361 13.86 -61.93 -18.78
CA ILE A 361 13.27 -61.89 -20.14
C ILE A 361 14.04 -62.87 -21.08
N GLY A 362 15.39 -62.85 -21.00
CA GLY A 362 16.20 -63.77 -21.80
C GLY A 362 15.86 -65.25 -21.53
N GLN A 363 15.75 -65.62 -20.24
CA GLN A 363 15.33 -66.97 -19.84
C GLN A 363 13.92 -67.31 -20.28
N GLU A 364 12.97 -66.39 -20.10
CA GLU A 364 11.58 -66.61 -20.53
C GLU A 364 11.45 -66.76 -22.05
N LEU A 365 12.23 -65.96 -22.80
CA LEU A 365 12.25 -66.06 -24.27
C LEU A 365 12.79 -67.42 -24.73
N GLU A 366 13.86 -67.95 -24.13
CA GLU A 366 14.38 -69.30 -24.41
C GLU A 366 13.36 -70.38 -24.07
N GLU A 367 12.67 -70.28 -22.93
CA GLU A 367 11.57 -71.17 -22.52
C GLU A 367 10.44 -71.20 -23.56
N ILE A 368 10.02 -70.02 -24.02
CA ILE A 368 8.96 -69.86 -24.99
C ILE A 368 9.34 -70.44 -26.33
N MET A 369 10.59 -70.22 -26.78
CA MET A 369 11.11 -70.78 -28.03
C MET A 369 11.19 -72.29 -27.95
N ALA A 370 11.61 -72.88 -26.83
CA ALA A 370 11.60 -74.31 -26.60
C ALA A 370 10.18 -74.89 -26.58
N LEU A 371 9.25 -74.21 -25.94
CA LEU A 371 7.84 -74.59 -25.94
C LEU A 371 7.26 -74.61 -27.40
N TYR A 372 7.54 -73.52 -28.14
CA TYR A 372 7.10 -73.42 -29.53
C TYR A 372 7.68 -74.56 -30.42
N ALA A 373 8.99 -74.82 -30.28
CA ALA A 373 9.63 -75.93 -31.03
C ALA A 373 8.92 -77.26 -30.77
N ASN A 374 8.37 -77.52 -29.59
CA ASN A 374 7.68 -78.74 -29.24
C ASN A 374 6.25 -78.82 -29.79
N ILE A 375 5.57 -77.65 -30.02
CA ILE A 375 4.16 -77.66 -30.43
C ILE A 375 3.91 -77.22 -31.87
N LYS A 376 4.90 -76.62 -32.58
CA LYS A 376 4.76 -76.06 -33.94
C LYS A 376 4.26 -77.04 -34.94
N ASP A 377 4.82 -78.25 -34.93
CA ASP A 377 4.51 -79.34 -35.93
C ASP A 377 3.15 -79.97 -35.72
N ARG A 378 2.47 -79.68 -34.61
CA ARG A 378 1.23 -80.28 -34.17
C ARG A 378 -0.04 -79.46 -34.43
N PHE A 379 0.14 -78.09 -34.48
CA PHE A 379 -0.98 -77.22 -34.46
C PHE A 379 -1.23 -76.40 -35.72
N GLY A 380 -0.38 -76.38 -36.70
CA GLY A 380 -0.51 -75.52 -37.87
C GLY A 380 -0.61 -74.03 -37.46
N LEU A 381 0.08 -73.67 -36.36
CA LEU A 381 0.14 -72.34 -35.87
C LEU A 381 0.74 -71.42 -36.93
N GLU A 382 0.31 -70.11 -36.95
CA GLU A 382 0.96 -69.08 -37.72
C GLU A 382 2.47 -69.17 -37.50
N ASP A 383 3.28 -68.86 -38.51
CA ASP A 383 4.73 -68.91 -38.43
C ASP A 383 5.24 -67.84 -37.46
N TRP A 384 5.50 -68.22 -36.23
CA TRP A 384 6.06 -67.40 -35.20
C TRP A 384 7.58 -67.16 -35.34
N THR A 385 8.17 -67.83 -36.32
CA THR A 385 9.65 -67.70 -36.53
C THR A 385 10.06 -66.27 -36.73
N HIS A 386 9.27 -65.48 -37.46
CA HIS A 386 9.54 -64.05 -37.64
C HIS A 386 9.42 -63.27 -36.35
N ARG A 387 8.39 -63.57 -35.52
CA ARG A 387 8.19 -62.95 -34.23
C ARG A 387 9.35 -63.22 -33.27
N PHE A 388 9.83 -64.45 -33.21
CA PHE A 388 10.98 -64.80 -32.39
C PHE A 388 12.28 -64.18 -32.90
N SER A 389 12.50 -64.08 -34.24
CA SER A 389 13.68 -63.37 -34.73
C SER A 389 13.68 -61.90 -34.39
N LEU A 390 12.53 -61.21 -34.43
CA LEU A 390 12.43 -59.84 -33.96
C LEU A 390 12.65 -59.70 -32.45
N ALA A 391 12.09 -60.61 -31.65
CA ALA A 391 12.29 -60.63 -30.20
C ALA A 391 13.76 -60.90 -29.82
N GLN A 392 14.48 -61.76 -30.55
CA GLN A 392 15.89 -61.98 -30.37
C GLN A 392 16.74 -60.73 -30.69
N ILE A 393 16.42 -60.01 -31.79
CA ILE A 393 17.12 -58.78 -32.16
C ILE A 393 16.85 -57.70 -31.08
N GLN A 394 15.64 -57.58 -30.54
CA GLN A 394 15.30 -56.68 -29.46
C GLN A 394 16.04 -57.04 -28.16
N MET A 395 16.16 -58.34 -27.85
CA MET A 395 16.89 -58.81 -26.69
C MET A 395 18.39 -58.47 -26.78
N GLU A 396 19.01 -58.70 -27.94
CA GLU A 396 20.41 -58.35 -28.20
C GLU A 396 20.68 -56.86 -28.09
N ASP A 397 19.74 -56.03 -28.58
CA ASP A 397 19.81 -54.56 -28.43
C ASP A 397 19.71 -54.14 -26.96
N LEU A 398 18.77 -54.70 -26.18
CA LEU A 398 18.63 -54.44 -24.76
C LEU A 398 19.85 -54.90 -23.97
N GLU A 399 20.45 -56.05 -24.29
CA GLU A 399 21.68 -56.50 -23.65
C GLU A 399 22.87 -55.61 -23.97
N ALA A 400 23.04 -55.15 -25.20
CA ALA A 400 24.09 -54.20 -25.59
C ALA A 400 23.95 -52.86 -24.85
N ARG A 401 22.73 -52.29 -24.79
CA ARG A 401 22.46 -51.07 -24.06
C ARG A 401 22.62 -51.23 -22.55
N ARG A 402 22.24 -52.38 -21.99
CA ARG A 402 22.50 -52.72 -20.58
C ARG A 402 23.99 -52.65 -20.27
N ASP A 403 24.80 -53.31 -21.10
CA ASP A 403 26.27 -53.40 -20.90
C ASP A 403 26.90 -52.02 -21.08
N GLU A 404 26.44 -51.20 -22.00
CA GLU A 404 26.91 -49.81 -22.17
C GLU A 404 26.59 -48.94 -20.93
N ILE A 405 25.36 -48.94 -20.45
CA ILE A 405 24.92 -48.20 -19.23
C ILE A 405 25.75 -48.67 -18.03
N GLN A 406 25.93 -49.97 -17.84
CA GLN A 406 26.70 -50.54 -16.76
C GLN A 406 28.18 -50.13 -16.84
N LYS A 407 28.76 -50.03 -18.05
CA LYS A 407 30.12 -49.54 -18.26
C LYS A 407 30.27 -48.06 -17.96
N GLU A 408 29.32 -47.24 -18.45
CA GLU A 408 29.33 -45.79 -18.18
C GLU A 408 29.24 -45.49 -16.68
N LEU A 409 28.36 -46.17 -15.95
CA LEU A 409 28.22 -46.02 -14.50
C LEU A 409 29.44 -46.50 -13.71
N LYS A 410 30.10 -47.60 -14.15
CA LYS A 410 31.32 -48.06 -13.49
C LYS A 410 32.54 -47.15 -13.73
N GLN A 411 32.55 -46.41 -14.83
CA GLN A 411 33.66 -45.53 -15.19
C GLN A 411 33.50 -44.13 -14.62
N ASN A 412 32.33 -43.76 -14.05
CA ASN A 412 32.00 -42.42 -13.53
C ASN A 412 32.44 -41.27 -14.47
N GLN A 413 32.39 -41.48 -15.79
CA GLN A 413 32.92 -40.53 -16.77
C GLN A 413 31.88 -39.48 -17.21
N ARG A 414 30.62 -39.66 -16.89
CA ARG A 414 29.53 -38.76 -17.26
C ARG A 414 28.63 -38.47 -16.07
N PRO A 415 28.10 -37.24 -15.99
CA PRO A 415 27.11 -36.87 -14.99
C PRO A 415 25.89 -37.80 -15.05
N SER A 416 25.31 -38.13 -13.89
CA SER A 416 24.07 -38.94 -13.83
C SER A 416 22.89 -38.28 -14.53
N VAL A 417 22.85 -36.95 -14.54
CA VAL A 417 21.83 -36.14 -15.25
C VAL A 417 21.89 -36.38 -16.77
N ASP A 418 23.08 -36.58 -17.33
CA ASP A 418 23.23 -36.88 -18.78
C ASP A 418 22.82 -38.29 -19.13
N VAL A 419 23.08 -39.24 -18.23
CA VAL A 419 22.78 -40.66 -18.42
C VAL A 419 21.29 -41.00 -18.16
N ILE A 420 20.64 -40.25 -17.27
CA ILE A 420 19.30 -40.55 -16.80
C ILE A 420 18.25 -40.65 -17.93
N HIS A 421 18.38 -39.84 -18.99
CA HIS A 421 17.47 -39.93 -20.14
C HIS A 421 17.58 -41.23 -20.90
N GLY A 422 18.82 -41.66 -21.15
CA GLY A 422 19.07 -42.96 -21.79
C GLY A 422 18.60 -44.10 -20.91
N TYR A 423 18.85 -44.00 -19.61
CA TYR A 423 18.42 -44.98 -18.63
C TYR A 423 16.88 -45.09 -18.50
N ARG A 424 16.15 -43.98 -18.45
CA ARG A 424 14.68 -44.02 -18.44
C ARG A 424 14.08 -44.70 -19.68
N LYS A 425 14.63 -44.32 -20.84
CA LYS A 425 14.22 -44.97 -22.10
C LYS A 425 14.53 -46.48 -22.11
N PHE A 426 15.70 -46.86 -21.64
CA PHE A 426 16.05 -48.26 -21.47
C PHE A 426 15.07 -48.98 -20.51
N SER A 427 14.75 -48.39 -19.37
CA SER A 427 13.82 -48.97 -18.42
C SER A 427 12.41 -49.13 -18.98
N GLU A 428 11.93 -48.18 -19.78
CA GLU A 428 10.67 -48.25 -20.49
C GLU A 428 10.69 -49.37 -21.52
N ASP A 429 11.72 -49.44 -22.35
CA ASP A 429 11.89 -50.45 -23.37
C ASP A 429 11.98 -51.88 -22.78
N VAL A 430 12.68 -52.03 -21.63
CA VAL A 430 12.75 -53.29 -20.88
C VAL A 430 11.36 -53.74 -20.39
N ASN A 431 10.62 -52.85 -19.79
CA ASN A 431 9.27 -53.18 -19.28
C ASN A 431 8.29 -53.51 -20.40
N GLU A 432 8.29 -52.74 -21.50
CA GLU A 432 7.49 -52.98 -22.67
C GLU A 432 7.78 -54.35 -23.32
N PHE A 433 9.07 -54.63 -23.44
CA PHE A 433 9.49 -55.93 -24.01
C PHE A 433 9.20 -57.12 -23.08
N HIS A 434 9.32 -56.93 -21.75
CA HIS A 434 8.90 -57.94 -20.77
C HIS A 434 7.41 -58.27 -20.88
N ASP A 435 6.55 -57.25 -21.02
CA ASP A 435 5.11 -57.47 -21.23
C ASP A 435 4.84 -58.20 -22.54
N GLN A 436 5.53 -57.84 -23.63
CA GLN A 436 5.41 -58.53 -24.91
C GLN A 436 5.79 -60.03 -24.81
N VAL A 437 6.91 -60.35 -24.14
CA VAL A 437 7.37 -61.75 -23.94
C VAL A 437 6.38 -62.50 -23.06
N LYS A 438 5.83 -61.86 -22.03
CA LYS A 438 4.79 -62.44 -21.17
C LYS A 438 3.50 -62.76 -21.95
N ASP A 439 3.05 -61.86 -22.81
CA ASP A 439 1.89 -62.08 -23.66
C ASP A 439 2.11 -63.23 -24.63
N MET A 440 3.31 -63.33 -25.21
CA MET A 440 3.73 -64.47 -26.07
C MET A 440 3.70 -65.78 -25.28
N LYS A 441 4.18 -65.81 -24.04
CA LYS A 441 4.16 -66.98 -23.16
C LYS A 441 2.72 -67.40 -22.84
N GLU A 442 1.86 -66.45 -22.48
CA GLU A 442 0.45 -66.73 -22.17
C GLU A 442 -0.28 -67.33 -23.37
N MET A 443 -0.07 -66.80 -24.59
CA MET A 443 -0.67 -67.35 -25.80
C MET A 443 -0.24 -68.79 -26.10
N LEU A 444 1.07 -69.06 -25.93
CA LEU A 444 1.60 -70.41 -26.20
C LEU A 444 1.20 -71.45 -25.13
N VAL A 445 1.22 -71.04 -23.87
CA VAL A 445 0.76 -71.90 -22.76
C VAL A 445 -0.72 -72.15 -22.86
N GLY A 446 -1.51 -71.13 -23.26
CA GLY A 446 -2.96 -71.34 -23.60
C GLY A 446 -3.19 -72.35 -24.67
N ALA A 447 -2.47 -72.23 -25.81
CA ALA A 447 -2.56 -73.22 -26.91
C ALA A 447 -2.12 -74.65 -26.48
N SER A 448 -1.05 -74.74 -25.70
CA SER A 448 -0.59 -76.06 -25.17
C SER A 448 -1.61 -76.67 -24.17
N SER A 449 -2.24 -75.86 -23.35
CA SER A 449 -3.28 -76.25 -22.41
C SER A 449 -4.56 -76.81 -23.16
N ASP A 450 -4.98 -76.11 -24.20
CA ASP A 450 -6.10 -76.46 -25.02
C ASP A 450 -5.82 -77.75 -25.77
N GLU A 451 -4.60 -77.97 -26.25
CA GLU A 451 -4.16 -79.24 -26.81
C GLU A 451 -4.29 -80.36 -25.76
N SER A 452 -3.77 -80.19 -24.59
CA SER A 452 -3.83 -81.25 -23.56
C SER A 452 -5.29 -81.57 -23.23
N ARG A 453 -6.16 -80.58 -23.21
CA ARG A 453 -7.62 -80.73 -23.00
C ARG A 453 -8.28 -81.42 -24.13
N ALA A 454 -7.95 -81.08 -25.36
CA ALA A 454 -8.45 -81.75 -26.55
C ALA A 454 -8.00 -83.19 -26.61
N LYS A 455 -6.69 -83.53 -26.34
CA LYS A 455 -6.19 -84.87 -26.21
C LYS A 455 -6.93 -85.69 -25.16
N LYS A 456 -7.15 -85.15 -23.98
CA LYS A 456 -7.94 -85.83 -22.94
C LYS A 456 -9.35 -86.10 -23.37
N GLN A 457 -10.01 -85.20 -24.08
CA GLN A 457 -11.36 -85.42 -24.63
C GLN A 457 -11.38 -86.46 -25.72
N LEU A 458 -10.42 -86.45 -26.67
CA LEU A 458 -10.27 -87.41 -27.68
C LEU A 458 -10.05 -88.86 -27.12
N THR A 459 -9.11 -88.93 -26.11
CA THR A 459 -8.89 -90.21 -25.42
C THR A 459 -10.14 -90.71 -24.73
N LYS A 460 -10.89 -89.81 -24.10
CA LYS A 460 -12.14 -90.13 -23.43
C LYS A 460 -13.21 -90.64 -24.46
N LEU A 461 -13.33 -89.96 -25.61
CA LEU A 461 -14.18 -90.38 -26.72
C LEU A 461 -13.78 -91.73 -27.25
N GLN A 462 -12.48 -91.99 -27.48
CA GLN A 462 -11.95 -93.32 -27.91
C GLN A 462 -12.28 -94.39 -26.87
N LEU A 463 -12.11 -94.09 -25.57
CA LEU A 463 -12.49 -95.04 -24.52
C LEU A 463 -14.01 -95.38 -24.59
N ILE A 464 -14.84 -94.35 -24.71
CA ILE A 464 -16.29 -94.53 -24.84
C ILE A 464 -16.66 -95.32 -26.10
N LEU A 465 -16.02 -94.98 -27.23
CA LEU A 465 -16.23 -95.73 -28.47
C LEU A 465 -15.82 -97.18 -28.34
N ASN A 466 -14.66 -97.48 -27.73
CA ASN A 466 -14.18 -98.82 -27.45
C ASN A 466 -15.11 -99.55 -26.48
N GLU A 467 -15.63 -98.88 -25.44
CA GLU A 467 -16.61 -99.47 -24.51
C GLU A 467 -17.91 -99.78 -25.22
N VAL A 468 -18.43 -98.89 -26.07
CA VAL A 468 -19.62 -99.10 -26.90
C VAL A 468 -19.37 -100.27 -27.81
N ARG A 469 -18.22 -100.39 -28.51
CA ARG A 469 -17.80 -101.46 -29.35
C ARG A 469 -17.76 -102.82 -28.61
N LEU A 470 -17.10 -102.81 -27.44
CA LEU A 470 -16.98 -103.99 -26.56
C LEU A 470 -18.35 -104.44 -26.09
N ASN A 471 -19.19 -103.54 -25.61
CA ASN A 471 -20.58 -103.85 -25.22
C ASN A 471 -21.43 -104.37 -26.30
N THR A 472 -21.22 -103.88 -27.52
CA THR A 472 -21.98 -104.36 -28.74
C THR A 472 -21.57 -105.75 -29.10
N VAL A 473 -20.29 -106.10 -29.02
CA VAL A 473 -19.78 -107.45 -29.28
C VAL A 473 -20.15 -108.45 -28.18
N THR A 474 -20.03 -108.03 -26.88
CA THR A 474 -20.32 -108.95 -25.73
C THR A 474 -21.78 -109.17 -25.51
N ARG A 475 -22.68 -108.28 -25.86
CA ARG A 475 -24.16 -108.47 -25.69
C ARG A 475 -24.86 -109.19 -26.89
N HIS A 476 -24.13 -109.64 -27.93
CA HIS A 476 -24.69 -110.38 -29.09
C HIS A 476 -25.94 -109.73 -29.64
N LEU A 477 -25.91 -108.44 -29.92
CA LEU A 477 -27.09 -107.76 -30.48
C LEU A 477 -27.39 -108.31 -31.92
N PRO A 478 -28.59 -108.79 -32.21
CA PRO A 478 -28.87 -109.59 -33.42
C PRO A 478 -28.96 -108.77 -34.69
N SER A 479 -28.89 -107.52 -34.75
CA SER A 479 -28.82 -106.73 -35.99
C SER A 479 -28.11 -105.38 -35.77
N ILE A 480 -26.82 -105.39 -35.98
CA ILE A 480 -26.05 -104.09 -36.11
C ILE A 480 -26.09 -103.75 -37.62
N SER A 481 -26.58 -102.54 -37.95
CA SER A 481 -26.58 -102.06 -39.31
C SER A 481 -25.12 -101.96 -39.84
N SER A 482 -24.97 -102.30 -41.15
CA SER A 482 -23.63 -102.15 -41.78
C SER A 482 -23.10 -100.74 -41.72
N GLN A 483 -23.96 -99.76 -41.60
CA GLN A 483 -23.65 -98.35 -41.46
C GLN A 483 -23.08 -98.01 -40.08
N PHE A 484 -23.65 -98.54 -38.99
CA PHE A 484 -23.16 -98.40 -37.63
C PHE A 484 -21.77 -99.07 -37.44
N SER A 485 -21.54 -100.21 -38.13
CA SER A 485 -20.25 -100.87 -38.13
C SER A 485 -19.19 -100.08 -38.93
N ALA A 486 -19.57 -99.33 -39.94
CA ALA A 486 -18.69 -98.45 -40.71
C ALA A 486 -18.34 -97.21 -39.97
N ASP A 487 -19.35 -96.63 -39.25
CA ASP A 487 -19.16 -95.40 -38.45
C ASP A 487 -18.33 -95.60 -37.14
N LEU A 488 -18.22 -96.91 -36.69
CA LEU A 488 -17.40 -97.35 -35.55
C LEU A 488 -15.93 -97.73 -35.87
N LYS A 489 -15.59 -97.79 -37.14
CA LYS A 489 -14.20 -98.03 -37.62
C LYS A 489 -13.44 -96.68 -37.70
#